data_fddb5a567ec013538c5214ac07f4d610
#
_entry.id   fddb5a567ec013538c5214ac07f4d610
#
_cell.length_a   1.000
_cell.length_b   1.000
_cell.length_c   1.000
_cell.angle_alpha   90.00
_cell.angle_beta   90.00
_cell.angle_gamma   90.00
#
_symmetry.space_group_name_H-M   'P 1'
#
loop_
_entity.id
_entity.type
_entity.pdbx_description
1 polymer ?
#
loop_
_entity_poly.entity_id
_entity_poly.type
_entity_poly.pdbx_seq_one_letter_code
_entity_poly.pdbx_strand_id
1 'polypeptide(L)'
;KTVQVQEYAGLTELVDGLLNGQTGAIVLNSAYLSVIEEMDGYSDISSRIKELTVKKVETTIEPQETEAKAEENTNDGSIYTIFISGIDSRSGLVAKSRSDSNIIATVNTATRQVLLVSTPRDYFVPLSISAGQRDKLTHAGIYGINVCMDTLGMLYNEDINYYFRINFAGFEQLINSLGGVTVYSDYDFDSKNETGYH
;
A
#
# COMPACT_ATOMS: atom_id res chain seq x y z
N LYS A 1 29.17 21.23 17.51
CA LYS A 1 28.05 21.91 16.84
C LYS A 1 26.80 21.13 17.16
N THR A 2 25.79 21.80 17.72
CA THR A 2 24.51 21.19 18.01
C THR A 2 23.71 21.12 16.71
N VAL A 3 23.19 19.94 16.36
CA VAL A 3 22.25 19.78 15.25
C VAL A 3 20.85 20.11 15.76
N GLN A 4 20.20 21.04 15.08
CA GLN A 4 18.78 21.32 15.34
C GLN A 4 17.95 20.37 14.46
N VAL A 5 16.98 19.70 15.07
CA VAL A 5 16.03 18.83 14.38
C VAL A 5 14.70 19.54 14.31
N GLN A 6 14.10 19.56 13.12
CA GLN A 6 12.78 20.12 12.86
C GLN A 6 11.89 19.01 12.29
N GLU A 7 10.69 18.90 12.78
CA GLU A 7 9.66 18.00 12.24
C GLU A 7 8.77 18.75 11.27
N TYR A 8 8.37 18.08 10.19
CA TYR A 8 7.48 18.60 9.17
C TYR A 8 6.19 17.78 9.15
N ALA A 9 5.07 18.44 8.93
CA ALA A 9 3.77 17.79 8.95
C ALA A 9 3.52 16.90 7.71
N GLY A 10 4.19 17.21 6.59
CA GLY A 10 4.00 16.50 5.32
C GLY A 10 5.28 16.32 4.53
N LEU A 11 5.23 15.38 3.59
CA LEU A 11 6.35 15.04 2.72
C LEU A 11 6.73 16.20 1.80
N THR A 12 5.76 16.92 1.27
CA THR A 12 5.97 18.11 0.41
C THR A 12 6.71 19.19 1.16
N GLU A 13 6.25 19.54 2.38
CA GLU A 13 6.89 20.56 3.21
C GLU A 13 8.33 20.18 3.57
N LEU A 14 8.58 18.90 3.85
CA LEU A 14 9.91 18.39 4.15
C LEU A 14 10.85 18.58 2.95
N VAL A 15 10.40 18.22 1.76
CA VAL A 15 11.19 18.32 0.52
C VAL A 15 11.41 19.78 0.14
N ASP A 16 10.38 20.61 0.22
CA ASP A 16 10.50 22.05 -0.03
C ASP A 16 11.46 22.72 0.94
N GLY A 17 11.44 22.34 2.21
CA GLY A 17 12.38 22.82 3.21
C GLY A 17 13.85 22.53 2.83
N LEU A 18 14.11 21.35 2.24
CA LEU A 18 15.44 21.01 1.72
C LEU A 18 15.77 21.81 0.46
N LEU A 19 14.89 21.83 -0.53
CA LEU A 19 15.14 22.46 -1.82
C LEU A 19 15.28 23.98 -1.73
N ASN A 20 14.58 24.61 -0.78
CA ASN A 20 14.64 26.05 -0.50
C ASN A 20 15.76 26.42 0.48
N GLY A 21 16.56 25.45 0.93
CA GLY A 21 17.70 25.70 1.82
C GLY A 21 17.32 26.06 3.26
N GLN A 22 16.07 25.81 3.68
CA GLN A 22 15.62 25.99 5.06
C GLN A 22 16.23 24.94 5.98
N THR A 23 16.46 23.74 5.45
CA THR A 23 17.18 22.66 6.12
C THR A 23 18.34 22.17 5.26
N GLY A 24 19.44 21.78 5.90
CA GLY A 24 20.64 21.30 5.19
C GLY A 24 20.62 19.83 4.84
N ALA A 25 19.75 19.05 5.48
CA ALA A 25 19.55 17.62 5.23
C ALA A 25 18.18 17.18 5.73
N ILE A 26 17.64 16.13 5.15
CA ILE A 26 16.41 15.47 5.59
C ILE A 26 16.66 13.99 5.87
N VAL A 27 15.85 13.41 6.73
CA VAL A 27 15.84 11.98 6.99
C VAL A 27 14.48 11.44 6.58
N LEU A 28 14.47 10.50 5.66
CA LEU A 28 13.24 9.86 5.20
C LEU A 28 13.48 8.38 4.89
N ASN A 29 12.41 7.61 4.84
CA ASN A 29 12.49 6.24 4.36
C ASN A 29 12.75 6.25 2.85
N SER A 30 13.66 5.39 2.37
CA SER A 30 14.01 5.30 0.95
C SER A 30 12.81 5.04 0.03
N ALA A 31 11.76 4.40 0.53
CA ALA A 31 10.52 4.20 -0.22
C ALA A 31 9.81 5.51 -0.62
N TYR A 32 10.03 6.58 0.14
CA TYR A 32 9.43 7.88 -0.19
C TYR A 32 10.08 8.59 -1.38
N LEU A 33 11.30 8.23 -1.76
CA LEU A 33 11.95 8.88 -2.90
C LEU A 33 11.14 8.69 -4.18
N SER A 34 10.70 7.48 -4.43
CA SER A 34 9.85 7.19 -5.60
C SER A 34 8.47 7.86 -5.54
N VAL A 35 7.95 8.09 -4.34
CA VAL A 35 6.70 8.85 -4.14
C VAL A 35 6.91 10.31 -4.51
N ILE A 36 8.02 10.90 -4.07
CA ILE A 36 8.36 12.29 -4.39
C ILE A 36 8.54 12.47 -5.89
N GLU A 37 9.21 11.54 -6.58
CA GLU A 37 9.41 11.59 -8.04
C GLU A 37 8.09 11.56 -8.83
N GLU A 38 7.03 10.96 -8.28
CA GLU A 38 5.70 10.94 -8.89
C GLU A 38 4.86 12.19 -8.61
N MET A 39 5.31 13.06 -7.69
CA MET A 39 4.61 14.30 -7.39
C MET A 39 4.92 15.36 -8.45
N ASP A 40 3.90 16.18 -8.77
CA ASP A 40 4.05 17.28 -9.72
C ASP A 40 5.14 18.26 -9.26
N GLY A 41 6.12 18.51 -10.13
CA GLY A 41 7.23 19.43 -9.87
C GLY A 41 8.44 18.80 -9.17
N TYR A 42 8.44 17.51 -8.86
CA TYR A 42 9.53 16.81 -8.16
C TYR A 42 10.12 15.63 -8.94
N SER A 43 9.72 15.41 -10.19
CA SER A 43 10.18 14.29 -11.02
C SER A 43 11.69 14.20 -11.19
N ASP A 44 12.40 15.29 -10.99
CA ASP A 44 13.87 15.41 -11.09
C ASP A 44 14.58 15.39 -9.72
N ILE A 45 13.86 15.11 -8.64
CA ILE A 45 14.38 15.22 -7.26
C ILE A 45 15.68 14.43 -7.05
N SER A 46 15.78 13.22 -7.59
CA SER A 46 16.98 12.39 -7.47
C SER A 46 18.24 13.04 -8.07
N SER A 47 18.08 13.94 -9.06
CA SER A 47 19.19 14.72 -9.62
C SER A 47 19.57 15.94 -8.79
N ARG A 48 18.65 16.42 -7.96
CA ARG A 48 18.79 17.65 -7.16
C ARG A 48 19.31 17.40 -5.74
N ILE A 49 19.20 16.17 -5.26
CA ILE A 49 19.63 15.78 -3.91
C ILE A 49 20.80 14.80 -3.97
N LYS A 50 21.53 14.70 -2.87
CA LYS A 50 22.59 13.73 -2.70
C LYS A 50 22.31 12.88 -1.47
N GLU A 51 22.32 11.57 -1.64
CA GLU A 51 22.29 10.65 -0.52
C GLU A 51 23.58 10.77 0.29
N LEU A 52 23.45 11.06 1.57
CA LEU A 52 24.58 11.22 2.48
C LEU A 52 24.92 9.89 3.20
N THR A 53 23.90 9.16 3.59
CA THR A 53 24.05 7.87 4.28
C THR A 53 22.74 7.10 4.23
N VAL A 54 22.85 5.76 4.23
CA VAL A 54 21.72 4.85 4.39
C VAL A 54 21.94 4.03 5.66
N LYS A 55 20.96 4.05 6.53
CA LYS A 55 20.91 3.16 7.69
C LYS A 55 19.83 2.10 7.46
N LYS A 56 20.24 0.86 7.28
CA LYS A 56 19.29 -0.26 7.32
C LYS A 56 18.90 -0.49 8.79
N VAL A 57 17.61 -0.34 9.04
CA VAL A 57 17.01 -0.72 10.32
C VAL A 57 16.32 -2.07 10.07
N GLU A 58 16.86 -3.12 10.64
CA GLU A 58 16.15 -4.39 10.68
C GLU A 58 14.97 -4.20 11.62
N THR A 59 13.80 -4.07 11.04
CA THR A 59 12.57 -4.12 11.79
C THR A 59 12.19 -5.58 11.86
N THR A 60 12.23 -6.17 13.03
CA THR A 60 11.51 -7.43 13.26
C THR A 60 10.05 -7.06 13.02
N ILE A 61 9.54 -7.49 11.87
CA ILE A 61 8.10 -7.37 11.60
C ILE A 61 7.50 -8.44 12.51
N GLU A 62 7.22 -8.06 13.75
CA GLU A 62 6.18 -8.78 14.46
C GLU A 62 4.95 -8.63 13.57
N PRO A 63 4.29 -9.74 13.19
CA PRO A 63 2.98 -9.62 12.59
C PRO A 63 2.23 -8.67 13.54
N GLN A 64 1.85 -7.49 13.06
CA GLN A 64 0.87 -6.73 13.82
C GLN A 64 -0.33 -7.68 13.85
N GLU A 65 -0.45 -8.44 14.93
CA GLU A 65 -1.74 -8.92 15.34
C GLU A 65 -2.56 -7.64 15.45
N THR A 66 -3.22 -7.29 14.36
CA THR A 66 -4.35 -6.40 14.45
C THR A 66 -5.24 -7.16 15.43
N GLU A 67 -5.23 -6.75 16.70
CA GLU A 67 -6.37 -7.01 17.53
C GLU A 67 -7.53 -6.56 16.64
N ALA A 68 -8.21 -7.55 16.07
CA ALA A 68 -9.43 -7.29 15.35
C ALA A 68 -10.21 -6.41 16.30
N LYS A 69 -10.49 -5.17 15.90
CA LYS A 69 -11.39 -4.33 16.65
C LYS A 69 -12.69 -5.10 16.68
N ALA A 70 -12.82 -5.95 17.69
CA ALA A 70 -14.06 -6.58 18.09
C ALA A 70 -14.88 -5.49 18.75
N GLU A 71 -15.20 -4.43 17.99
CA GLU A 71 -16.35 -3.63 18.31
C GLU A 71 -17.55 -4.53 18.03
N GLU A 72 -18.46 -4.59 18.97
CA GLU A 72 -19.72 -5.33 18.87
C GLU A 72 -20.38 -5.02 17.54
N ASN A 73 -20.03 -5.81 16.54
CA ASN A 73 -20.76 -5.82 15.29
C ASN A 73 -22.18 -6.26 15.65
N THR A 74 -23.13 -5.36 15.47
CA THR A 74 -24.57 -5.64 15.58
C THR A 74 -25.04 -6.66 14.55
N ASN A 75 -24.13 -7.13 13.68
CA ASN A 75 -24.31 -8.28 12.81
C ASN A 75 -24.05 -9.55 13.61
N ASP A 76 -24.93 -10.52 13.44
CA ASP A 76 -24.88 -11.87 14.05
C ASP A 76 -23.62 -12.69 13.69
N GLY A 77 -22.56 -12.04 13.22
CA GLY A 77 -21.31 -12.67 12.75
C GLY A 77 -21.41 -13.29 11.35
N SER A 78 -22.53 -13.08 10.65
CA SER A 78 -22.73 -13.65 9.31
C SER A 78 -22.08 -12.85 8.18
N ILE A 79 -21.74 -11.57 8.41
CA ILE A 79 -21.13 -10.68 7.42
C ILE A 79 -19.76 -10.21 7.91
N TYR A 80 -18.75 -10.33 7.06
CA TYR A 80 -17.42 -9.79 7.31
C TYR A 80 -16.78 -9.27 6.05
N THR A 81 -15.92 -8.25 6.20
CA THR A 81 -15.26 -7.57 5.09
C THR A 81 -13.76 -7.76 5.18
N ILE A 82 -13.16 -8.18 4.08
CA ILE A 82 -11.74 -8.48 3.94
C ILE A 82 -11.13 -7.52 2.91
N PHE A 83 -10.05 -6.84 3.27
CA PHE A 83 -9.23 -6.10 2.33
C PHE A 83 -8.17 -7.02 1.71
N ILE A 84 -8.17 -7.14 0.39
CA ILE A 84 -7.18 -7.92 -0.37
C ILE A 84 -6.23 -6.92 -1.04
N SER A 85 -4.96 -6.92 -0.60
CA SER A 85 -3.91 -6.03 -1.06
C SER A 85 -2.86 -6.80 -1.86
N GLY A 86 -2.73 -6.50 -3.15
CA GLY A 86 -1.62 -6.94 -3.97
C GLY A 86 -0.48 -5.93 -3.96
N ILE A 87 0.76 -6.38 -3.77
CA ILE A 87 1.94 -5.53 -3.76
C ILE A 87 2.94 -5.97 -4.83
N ASP A 88 3.59 -5.00 -5.49
CA ASP A 88 4.69 -5.27 -6.41
C ASP A 88 5.99 -5.48 -5.62
N SER A 89 6.17 -6.72 -5.15
CA SER A 89 7.41 -7.14 -4.52
C SER A 89 7.75 -8.56 -4.94
N ARG A 90 8.99 -8.75 -5.43
CA ARG A 90 9.53 -10.06 -5.78
C ARG A 90 10.35 -10.68 -4.64
N SER A 91 10.78 -9.88 -3.66
CA SER A 91 11.74 -10.27 -2.62
C SER A 91 11.16 -10.47 -1.23
N GLY A 92 9.92 -10.94 -1.13
CA GLY A 92 9.24 -11.18 0.14
C GLY A 92 8.13 -10.18 0.45
N LEU A 93 7.36 -10.45 1.51
CA LEU A 93 6.32 -9.52 1.98
C LEU A 93 7.00 -8.37 2.73
N VAL A 94 6.85 -7.17 2.21
CA VAL A 94 7.31 -5.94 2.86
C VAL A 94 6.13 -5.32 3.60
N ALA A 95 6.31 -5.01 4.88
CA ALA A 95 5.23 -4.46 5.72
C ALA A 95 4.71 -3.11 5.19
N LYS A 96 5.59 -2.33 4.57
CA LYS A 96 5.28 -1.00 4.01
C LYS A 96 5.69 -0.98 2.55
N SER A 97 4.71 -1.03 1.67
CA SER A 97 4.87 -1.01 0.22
C SER A 97 3.60 -0.46 -0.40
N ARG A 98 3.68 0.06 -1.61
CA ARG A 98 2.49 0.45 -2.37
C ARG A 98 1.50 -0.71 -2.46
N SER A 99 0.22 -0.39 -2.35
CA SER A 99 -0.86 -1.34 -2.61
C SER A 99 -1.33 -1.15 -4.05
N ASP A 100 -0.89 -2.02 -4.94
CA ASP A 100 -1.14 -1.91 -6.37
C ASP A 100 -2.47 -2.56 -6.79
N SER A 101 -2.94 -3.53 -6.00
CA SER A 101 -4.27 -4.10 -6.14
C SER A 101 -5.03 -3.89 -4.84
N ASN A 102 -6.20 -3.28 -4.92
CA ASN A 102 -7.04 -2.95 -3.77
C ASN A 102 -8.44 -3.50 -4.01
N ILE A 103 -8.73 -4.64 -3.39
CA ILE A 103 -10.03 -5.31 -3.51
C ILE A 103 -10.64 -5.45 -2.12
N ILE A 104 -11.90 -5.06 -1.98
CA ILE A 104 -12.71 -5.36 -0.80
C ILE A 104 -13.58 -6.55 -1.14
N ALA A 105 -13.55 -7.57 -0.30
CA ALA A 105 -14.42 -8.74 -0.36
C ALA A 105 -15.35 -8.75 0.85
N THR A 106 -16.62 -8.45 0.64
CA THR A 106 -17.65 -8.58 1.69
C THR A 106 -18.36 -9.92 1.53
N VAL A 107 -18.27 -10.74 2.56
CA VAL A 107 -18.80 -12.10 2.59
C VAL A 107 -20.02 -12.16 3.53
N ASN A 108 -21.14 -12.60 2.99
CA ASN A 108 -22.33 -12.93 3.78
C ASN A 108 -22.50 -14.44 3.81
N THR A 109 -22.21 -15.05 4.95
CA THR A 109 -22.27 -16.50 5.12
C THR A 109 -23.70 -17.04 5.22
N ALA A 110 -24.64 -16.23 5.68
CA ALA A 110 -26.06 -16.62 5.80
C ALA A 110 -26.69 -16.75 4.41
N THR A 111 -26.41 -15.81 3.50
CA THR A 111 -26.93 -15.82 2.13
C THR A 111 -25.99 -16.52 1.14
N ARG A 112 -24.75 -16.85 1.56
CA ARG A 112 -23.68 -17.42 0.72
C ARG A 112 -23.32 -16.51 -0.46
N GLN A 113 -23.33 -15.21 -0.24
CA GLN A 113 -22.98 -14.20 -1.24
C GLN A 113 -21.63 -13.58 -0.93
N VAL A 114 -20.89 -13.26 -1.99
CA VAL A 114 -19.63 -12.51 -1.90
C VAL A 114 -19.73 -11.33 -2.86
N LEU A 115 -19.51 -10.13 -2.33
CA LEU A 115 -19.34 -8.90 -3.12
C LEU A 115 -17.86 -8.59 -3.22
N LEU A 116 -17.36 -8.41 -4.45
CA LEU A 116 -16.00 -7.96 -4.70
C LEU A 116 -16.03 -6.54 -5.29
N VAL A 117 -15.34 -5.62 -4.64
CA VAL A 117 -15.18 -4.23 -5.09
C VAL A 117 -13.71 -3.96 -5.32
N SER A 118 -13.31 -3.75 -6.58
CA SER A 118 -11.94 -3.38 -6.94
C SER A 118 -11.84 -1.85 -7.04
N THR A 119 -10.87 -1.27 -6.32
CA THR A 119 -10.59 0.16 -6.33
C THR A 119 -9.28 0.43 -7.07
N PRO A 120 -9.26 1.27 -8.11
CA PRO A 120 -8.03 1.60 -8.82
C PRO A 120 -6.97 2.17 -7.90
N ARG A 121 -5.71 1.75 -8.06
CA ARG A 121 -4.60 2.18 -7.21
C ARG A 121 -4.34 3.69 -7.27
N ASP A 122 -4.62 4.31 -8.42
CA ASP A 122 -4.41 5.75 -8.65
C ASP A 122 -5.63 6.60 -8.27
N TYR A 123 -6.63 5.99 -7.61
CA TYR A 123 -7.80 6.75 -7.15
C TYR A 123 -7.37 7.80 -6.13
N PHE A 124 -7.76 9.06 -6.38
CA PHE A 124 -7.32 10.22 -5.61
C PHE A 124 -8.26 10.50 -4.45
N VAL A 125 -7.88 10.05 -3.27
CA VAL A 125 -8.73 10.01 -2.05
C VAL A 125 -8.03 10.67 -0.87
N PRO A 126 -8.77 11.20 0.13
CA PRO A 126 -8.17 11.56 1.39
C PRO A 126 -7.69 10.30 2.10
N LEU A 127 -6.40 10.22 2.40
CA LEU A 127 -5.87 9.14 3.22
C LEU A 127 -6.29 9.33 4.68
N SER A 128 -6.52 8.25 5.42
CA SER A 128 -6.98 8.29 6.82
C SER A 128 -6.06 9.08 7.75
N ILE A 129 -4.78 9.21 7.39
CA ILE A 129 -3.76 9.92 8.18
C ILE A 129 -3.49 11.35 7.71
N SER A 130 -4.16 11.82 6.64
CA SER A 130 -3.76 13.05 5.93
C SER A 130 -4.57 14.29 6.32
N ALA A 131 -5.39 14.23 7.37
CA ALA A 131 -6.26 15.32 7.79
C ALA A 131 -7.12 15.92 6.63
N GLY A 132 -7.55 15.06 5.69
CA GLY A 132 -8.38 15.43 4.55
C GLY A 132 -7.61 15.78 3.27
N GLN A 133 -6.29 15.81 3.29
CA GLN A 133 -5.50 15.96 2.07
C GLN A 133 -5.63 14.70 1.22
N ARG A 134 -5.77 14.89 -0.09
CA ARG A 134 -5.92 13.79 -1.04
C ARG A 134 -4.59 13.35 -1.58
N ASP A 135 -4.48 12.04 -1.81
CA ASP A 135 -3.33 11.41 -2.45
C ASP A 135 -3.81 10.15 -3.21
N LYS A 136 -2.93 9.52 -3.98
CA LYS A 136 -3.22 8.25 -4.62
C LYS A 136 -3.43 7.16 -3.56
N LEU A 137 -4.45 6.34 -3.75
CA LEU A 137 -4.77 5.24 -2.83
C LEU A 137 -3.57 4.29 -2.61
N THR A 138 -2.78 4.03 -3.66
CA THR A 138 -1.60 3.16 -3.57
C THR A 138 -0.59 3.63 -2.51
N HIS A 139 -0.51 4.94 -2.26
CA HIS A 139 0.40 5.52 -1.25
C HIS A 139 -0.02 5.18 0.19
N ALA A 140 -1.28 4.88 0.46
CA ALA A 140 -1.71 4.40 1.76
C ALA A 140 -0.89 3.19 2.24
N GLY A 141 -0.50 2.30 1.31
CA GLY A 141 0.31 1.12 1.59
C GLY A 141 1.72 1.42 2.11
N ILE A 142 2.29 2.57 1.78
CA ILE A 142 3.60 3.02 2.27
C ILE A 142 3.55 3.31 3.77
N TYR A 143 2.41 3.78 4.25
CA TYR A 143 2.17 4.03 5.67
C TYR A 143 1.79 2.76 6.43
N GLY A 144 1.31 1.73 5.73
CA GLY A 144 1.00 0.42 6.28
C GLY A 144 -0.41 -0.07 5.94
N ILE A 145 -0.68 -1.35 6.24
CA ILE A 145 -1.92 -2.01 5.86
C ILE A 145 -3.14 -1.38 6.57
N ASN A 146 -2.99 -0.94 7.81
CA ASN A 146 -4.07 -0.31 8.57
C ASN A 146 -4.51 1.01 7.91
N VAL A 147 -3.56 1.80 7.38
CA VAL A 147 -3.90 3.04 6.67
C VAL A 147 -4.67 2.74 5.38
N CYS A 148 -4.36 1.64 4.69
CA CYS A 148 -5.17 1.20 3.54
C CYS A 148 -6.59 0.83 3.97
N MET A 149 -6.73 0.03 5.03
CA MET A 149 -8.04 -0.41 5.55
C MET A 149 -8.87 0.79 6.00
N ASP A 150 -8.30 1.67 6.82
CA ASP A 150 -8.99 2.86 7.32
C ASP A 150 -9.39 3.80 6.17
N THR A 151 -8.50 3.99 5.17
CA THR A 151 -8.79 4.84 4.01
C THR A 151 -9.94 4.27 3.18
N LEU A 152 -9.94 2.98 2.92
CA LEU A 152 -11.02 2.30 2.18
C LEU A 152 -12.30 2.23 3.00
N GLY A 153 -12.18 2.01 4.32
CA GLY A 153 -13.31 2.06 5.25
C GLY A 153 -14.01 3.42 5.23
N MET A 154 -13.24 4.51 5.28
CA MET A 154 -13.76 5.88 5.13
C MET A 154 -14.41 6.11 3.75
N LEU A 155 -13.80 5.59 2.68
CA LEU A 155 -14.28 5.78 1.31
C LEU A 155 -15.64 5.11 1.09
N TYR A 156 -15.82 3.92 1.62
CA TYR A 156 -17.03 3.10 1.42
C TYR A 156 -18.01 3.17 2.59
N ASN A 157 -17.63 3.84 3.69
CA ASN A 157 -18.37 3.85 4.96
C ASN A 157 -18.65 2.43 5.47
N GLU A 158 -17.58 1.61 5.48
CA GLU A 158 -17.62 0.19 5.85
C GLU A 158 -16.49 -0.15 6.82
N ASP A 159 -16.78 -1.02 7.78
CA ASP A 159 -15.76 -1.57 8.67
C ASP A 159 -15.05 -2.73 7.97
N ILE A 160 -13.73 -2.61 7.80
CA ILE A 160 -12.91 -3.66 7.22
C ILE A 160 -12.28 -4.45 8.37
N ASN A 161 -12.71 -5.71 8.54
CA ASN A 161 -12.36 -6.53 9.70
C ASN A 161 -11.04 -7.26 9.54
N TYR A 162 -10.73 -7.67 8.31
CA TYR A 162 -9.60 -8.52 8.00
C TYR A 162 -8.84 -8.01 6.79
N TYR A 163 -7.59 -8.45 6.62
CA TYR A 163 -6.86 -8.23 5.39
C TYR A 163 -6.14 -9.49 4.91
N PHE A 164 -5.91 -9.54 3.61
CA PHE A 164 -5.05 -10.52 2.97
C PHE A 164 -4.07 -9.76 2.07
N ARG A 165 -2.78 -9.86 2.34
CA ARG A 165 -1.74 -9.18 1.57
C ARG A 165 -0.89 -10.22 0.85
N ILE A 166 -0.70 -10.01 -0.47
CA ILE A 166 0.00 -10.96 -1.32
C ILE A 166 0.95 -10.23 -2.28
N ASN A 167 2.09 -10.83 -2.57
CA ASN A 167 3.01 -10.41 -3.61
C ASN A 167 2.98 -11.41 -4.77
N PHE A 168 3.75 -11.15 -5.84
CA PHE A 168 3.80 -12.04 -7.01
C PHE A 168 4.17 -13.48 -6.66
N ALA A 169 5.21 -13.68 -5.87
CA ALA A 169 5.66 -15.03 -5.49
C ALA A 169 4.59 -15.78 -4.67
N GLY A 170 3.96 -15.09 -3.72
CA GLY A 170 2.88 -15.66 -2.92
C GLY A 170 1.64 -15.96 -3.78
N PHE A 171 1.33 -15.10 -4.75
CA PHE A 171 0.24 -15.32 -5.69
C PHE A 171 0.49 -16.56 -6.58
N GLU A 172 1.70 -16.69 -7.13
CA GLU A 172 2.09 -17.86 -7.90
C GLU A 172 1.97 -19.15 -7.07
N GLN A 173 2.46 -19.15 -5.82
CA GLN A 173 2.33 -20.29 -4.92
C GLN A 173 0.87 -20.64 -4.62
N LEU A 174 0.02 -19.63 -4.42
CA LEU A 174 -1.41 -19.83 -4.21
C LEU A 174 -2.07 -20.52 -5.40
N ILE A 175 -1.82 -20.01 -6.63
CA ILE A 175 -2.36 -20.57 -7.86
C ILE A 175 -1.86 -22.01 -8.07
N ASN A 176 -0.57 -22.26 -7.83
CA ASN A 176 0.02 -23.60 -7.94
C ASN A 176 -0.61 -24.58 -6.93
N SER A 177 -0.88 -24.12 -5.71
CA SER A 177 -1.52 -24.97 -4.68
C SER A 177 -2.97 -25.35 -5.02
N LEU A 178 -3.64 -24.53 -5.83
CA LEU A 178 -4.98 -24.80 -6.37
C LEU A 178 -4.97 -25.70 -7.62
N GLY A 179 -3.80 -26.09 -8.11
CA GLY A 179 -3.66 -26.87 -9.34
C GLY A 179 -3.77 -26.02 -10.63
N GLY A 180 -3.59 -24.71 -10.51
CA GLY A 180 -3.74 -23.77 -11.59
C GLY A 180 -5.15 -23.21 -11.73
N VAL A 181 -5.32 -22.23 -12.62
CA VAL A 181 -6.61 -21.63 -12.99
C VAL A 181 -6.70 -21.55 -14.51
N THR A 182 -7.88 -21.81 -15.05
CA THR A 182 -8.15 -21.63 -16.48
C THR A 182 -8.71 -20.22 -16.69
N VAL A 183 -8.04 -19.43 -17.53
CA VAL A 183 -8.46 -18.07 -17.88
C VAL A 183 -8.77 -18.05 -19.38
N TYR A 184 -9.94 -17.52 -19.72
CA TYR A 184 -10.28 -17.25 -21.12
C TYR A 184 -9.68 -15.89 -21.54
N SER A 185 -9.07 -15.85 -22.72
CA SER A 185 -8.59 -14.63 -23.35
C SER A 185 -9.24 -14.45 -24.71
N ASP A 186 -9.75 -13.24 -24.99
CA ASP A 186 -10.29 -12.88 -26.31
C ASP A 186 -9.21 -12.68 -27.39
N TYR A 187 -7.95 -12.61 -26.96
CA TYR A 187 -6.81 -12.33 -27.82
C TYR A 187 -5.70 -13.34 -27.61
N ASP A 188 -5.08 -13.76 -28.72
CA ASP A 188 -3.79 -14.45 -28.67
C ASP A 188 -2.71 -13.40 -28.41
N PHE A 189 -1.80 -13.68 -27.49
CA PHE A 189 -0.67 -12.81 -27.19
C PHE A 189 0.54 -13.63 -26.76
N ASP A 190 1.71 -13.13 -27.13
CA ASP A 190 2.98 -13.65 -26.65
C ASP A 190 3.46 -12.78 -25.48
N SER A 191 3.75 -13.40 -24.35
CA SER A 191 4.37 -12.70 -23.23
C SER A 191 5.77 -13.23 -22.96
N LYS A 192 6.69 -12.32 -22.67
CA LYS A 192 8.04 -12.66 -22.26
C LYS A 192 8.11 -12.62 -20.72
N ASN A 193 8.40 -13.76 -20.13
CA ASN A 193 8.75 -13.84 -18.72
C ASN A 193 10.25 -14.15 -18.55
N GLU A 194 10.70 -14.42 -17.34
CA GLU A 194 12.10 -14.75 -17.02
C GLU A 194 12.57 -16.07 -17.66
N THR A 195 11.63 -16.92 -18.06
CA THR A 195 11.91 -18.25 -18.69
C THR A 195 11.78 -18.23 -20.20
N GLY A 196 11.35 -17.16 -20.83
CA GLY A 196 11.17 -17.03 -22.28
C GLY A 196 9.81 -16.51 -22.73
N TYR A 197 9.45 -16.80 -23.98
CA TYR A 197 8.14 -16.48 -24.54
C TYR A 197 7.15 -17.63 -24.28
N HIS A 198 5.95 -17.29 -23.90
CA HIS A 198 4.81 -18.21 -23.74
C HIS A 198 3.62 -17.67 -24.49
#